data_a1630e0931d8e80f15ab07f034e17aee
#
_entry.id   a1630e0931d8e80f15ab07f034e17aee
#
_cell.length_a   1.000
_cell.length_b   1.000
_cell.length_c   1.000
_cell.angle_alpha   90.00
_cell.angle_beta   90.00
_cell.angle_gamma   90.00
#
_symmetry.space_group_name_H-M   'P 1'
#
loop_
_entity.id
_entity.type
_entity.pdbx_description
1 polymer ?
#
loop_
_entity_poly.entity_id
_entity_poly.type
_entity_poly.pdbx_seq_one_letter_code
_entity_poly.pdbx_strand_id
1 'polypeptide(L)'
;MTENKGFLNIMDSSVWGGMEQYVYDMSEELQRQGVAPFVLTDMGNPDFVNRYGEVATVLPIKLSKNSRYLYANTVAKFIRENNIDTILCHTGKFILFALLLKKLTGVKVLFFKHNVLPAKTDIYHRWIQNQVDGFICVSKCVYDAQVVQEKQEKYHLVYNGINTHRFPKVEVEQSQNGIFIVGYAGRISIDKGIMELLGAIKILHEQGKNVELHMCGGISENTLRQIDEYIKSNHMKTYVKNLGFKKDVNQFYRFIDCLVVPSKIQEAFGLVICEAMYCNTPVITSTSGAQEEIITNGEDGLLLDTVTDTTIANAIVYLMDNPAEYEKIRKKGYHRVESTFTIENMVSSIKSL
;
A
#
# COMPACT_ATOMS: atom_id res chain seq x y z
N MET A 1 34.14 0.93 9.85
CA MET A 1 32.95 0.83 10.70
C MET A 1 31.92 1.74 10.07
N THR A 2 30.93 1.18 9.39
CA THR A 2 29.80 1.98 8.88
C THR A 2 29.03 2.45 10.11
N GLU A 3 29.01 3.76 10.37
CA GLU A 3 28.19 4.37 11.40
C GLU A 3 26.74 3.87 11.19
N ASN A 4 26.16 3.28 12.24
CA ASN A 4 24.77 2.84 12.22
C ASN A 4 23.90 4.08 12.13
N LYS A 5 23.47 4.41 10.92
CA LYS A 5 22.59 5.54 10.63
C LYS A 5 21.20 5.23 11.20
N GLY A 6 20.68 6.13 12.03
CA GLY A 6 19.33 6.01 12.59
C GLY A 6 18.29 6.71 11.70
N PHE A 7 17.11 6.08 11.50
CA PHE A 7 15.99 6.66 10.76
C PHE A 7 14.84 6.99 11.68
N LEU A 8 14.38 8.25 11.65
CA LEU A 8 13.20 8.70 12.39
C LEU A 8 11.99 8.87 11.45
N ASN A 9 11.04 7.98 11.55
CA ASN A 9 9.75 8.11 10.88
C ASN A 9 8.86 9.10 11.64
N ILE A 10 8.31 10.11 10.96
CA ILE A 10 7.28 11.01 11.52
C ILE A 10 5.94 10.63 10.95
N MET A 11 5.09 10.05 11.80
CA MET A 11 3.79 9.51 11.41
C MET A 11 2.72 9.75 12.48
N ASP A 12 1.56 10.22 12.05
CA ASP A 12 0.37 10.35 12.88
C ASP A 12 -0.89 10.33 12.02
N SER A 13 -1.83 9.50 12.39
CA SER A 13 -3.17 9.47 11.84
C SER A 13 -4.20 9.06 12.92
N SER A 14 -5.47 9.13 12.59
CA SER A 14 -6.56 8.75 13.51
C SER A 14 -6.95 7.28 13.43
N VAL A 15 -6.55 6.59 12.34
CA VAL A 15 -6.93 5.20 12.07
C VAL A 15 -5.73 4.45 11.49
N TRP A 16 -5.53 3.21 11.93
CA TRP A 16 -4.52 2.34 11.34
C TRP A 16 -4.92 1.93 9.91
N GLY A 17 -4.09 2.27 8.95
CA GLY A 17 -4.30 2.00 7.54
C GLY A 17 -3.02 1.54 6.84
N GLY A 18 -3.01 1.63 5.52
CA GLY A 18 -1.89 1.17 4.69
C GLY A 18 -0.59 1.93 4.95
N MET A 19 -0.66 3.23 5.25
CA MET A 19 0.52 4.05 5.50
C MET A 19 1.14 3.73 6.88
N GLU A 20 0.33 3.50 7.90
CA GLU A 20 0.76 3.08 9.21
C GLU A 20 1.41 1.69 9.17
N GLN A 21 0.79 0.77 8.42
CA GLN A 21 1.35 -0.56 8.20
C GLN A 21 2.67 -0.48 7.41
N TYR A 22 2.75 0.40 6.43
CA TYR A 22 3.99 0.66 5.69
C TYR A 22 5.14 1.09 6.62
N VAL A 23 4.90 2.05 7.54
CA VAL A 23 5.92 2.51 8.50
C VAL A 23 6.28 1.39 9.48
N TYR A 24 5.31 0.58 9.90
CA TYR A 24 5.55 -0.59 10.75
C TYR A 24 6.45 -1.61 10.05
N ASP A 25 6.07 -2.05 8.86
CA ASP A 25 6.81 -3.05 8.08
C ASP A 25 8.23 -2.55 7.72
N MET A 26 8.38 -1.27 7.37
CA MET A 26 9.68 -0.64 7.13
C MET A 26 10.54 -0.60 8.40
N SER A 27 9.96 -0.30 9.56
CA SER A 27 10.68 -0.28 10.82
C SER A 27 11.16 -1.68 11.21
N GLU A 28 10.32 -2.69 11.04
CA GLU A 28 10.67 -4.08 11.27
C GLU A 28 11.85 -4.53 10.38
N GLU A 29 11.82 -4.15 9.10
CA GLU A 29 12.90 -4.50 8.17
C GLU A 29 14.19 -3.74 8.45
N LEU A 30 14.13 -2.45 8.81
CA LEU A 30 15.31 -1.69 9.26
C LEU A 30 15.98 -2.39 10.45
N GLN A 31 15.19 -2.86 11.43
CA GLN A 31 15.69 -3.60 12.58
C GLN A 31 16.37 -4.90 12.16
N ARG A 32 15.79 -5.67 11.23
CA ARG A 32 16.40 -6.90 10.68
C ARG A 32 17.73 -6.63 9.99
N GLN A 33 17.83 -5.47 9.32
CA GLN A 33 19.07 -5.04 8.66
C GLN A 33 20.08 -4.39 9.62
N GLY A 34 19.85 -4.44 10.93
CA GLY A 34 20.76 -3.90 11.95
C GLY A 34 20.77 -2.37 12.04
N VAL A 35 19.76 -1.71 11.51
CA VAL A 35 19.58 -0.25 11.57
C VAL A 35 18.51 0.06 12.62
N ALA A 36 18.80 0.99 13.55
CA ALA A 36 17.83 1.36 14.58
C ALA A 36 16.66 2.17 14.00
N PRO A 37 15.43 1.66 14.03
CA PRO A 37 14.24 2.41 13.63
C PRO A 37 13.71 3.23 14.80
N PHE A 38 13.31 4.47 14.51
CA PHE A 38 12.65 5.35 15.45
C PHE A 38 11.34 5.85 14.86
N VAL A 39 10.30 5.98 15.70
CA VAL A 39 8.99 6.48 15.30
C VAL A 39 8.55 7.61 16.22
N LEU A 40 8.24 8.76 15.63
CA LEU A 40 7.60 9.88 16.28
C LEU A 40 6.09 9.83 15.98
N THR A 41 5.26 9.60 16.99
CA THR A 41 3.80 9.49 16.85
C THR A 41 3.07 10.25 17.95
N ASP A 42 1.74 10.43 17.80
CA ASP A 42 0.95 11.17 18.79
C ASP A 42 0.72 10.36 20.07
N MET A 43 1.07 10.96 21.22
CA MET A 43 0.87 10.36 22.54
C MET A 43 -0.61 10.14 22.88
N GLY A 44 -1.53 10.82 22.20
CA GLY A 44 -2.97 10.66 22.36
C GLY A 44 -3.54 9.38 21.74
N ASN A 45 -2.70 8.58 21.06
CA ASN A 45 -3.08 7.30 20.48
C ASN A 45 -2.22 6.16 21.07
N PRO A 46 -2.57 5.63 22.27
CA PRO A 46 -1.78 4.59 22.94
C PRO A 46 -1.62 3.30 22.12
N ASP A 47 -2.64 2.93 21.32
CA ASP A 47 -2.60 1.73 20.51
C ASP A 47 -1.51 1.82 19.44
N PHE A 48 -1.30 3.00 18.84
CA PHE A 48 -0.23 3.22 17.87
C PHE A 48 1.14 3.22 18.55
N VAL A 49 1.25 3.86 19.72
CA VAL A 49 2.49 3.86 20.50
C VAL A 49 2.91 2.43 20.85
N ASN A 50 1.98 1.62 21.35
CA ASN A 50 2.25 0.23 21.70
C ASN A 50 2.64 -0.59 20.46
N ARG A 51 1.89 -0.46 19.37
CA ARG A 51 2.10 -1.24 18.16
C ARG A 51 3.42 -0.89 17.48
N TYR A 52 3.78 0.40 17.36
CA TYR A 52 5.10 0.77 16.85
C TYR A 52 6.23 0.36 17.79
N GLY A 53 5.96 0.32 19.12
CA GLY A 53 6.92 -0.15 20.13
C GLY A 53 7.35 -1.60 19.99
N GLU A 54 6.62 -2.42 19.21
CA GLU A 54 7.00 -3.80 18.89
C GLU A 54 8.21 -3.85 17.93
N VAL A 55 8.38 -2.83 17.09
CA VAL A 55 9.34 -2.84 15.96
C VAL A 55 10.27 -1.62 15.91
N ALA A 56 10.09 -0.64 16.81
CA ALA A 56 10.86 0.60 16.82
C ALA A 56 10.96 1.21 18.21
N THR A 57 11.96 2.07 18.42
CA THR A 57 11.97 2.97 19.58
C THR A 57 11.01 4.13 19.31
N VAL A 58 9.94 4.23 20.12
CA VAL A 58 8.90 5.23 19.94
C VAL A 58 9.14 6.46 20.83
N LEU A 59 9.06 7.65 20.23
CA LEU A 59 8.99 8.91 20.97
C LEU A 59 7.57 9.47 20.89
N PRO A 60 6.71 9.22 21.89
CA PRO A 60 5.36 9.75 21.90
C PRO A 60 5.36 11.21 22.36
N ILE A 61 4.87 12.11 21.51
CA ILE A 61 4.68 13.52 21.84
C ILE A 61 3.29 13.98 21.41
N LYS A 62 2.83 15.14 21.88
CA LYS A 62 1.59 15.72 21.39
C LYS A 62 1.80 16.35 20.02
N LEU A 63 1.40 15.66 18.96
CA LEU A 63 1.58 16.06 17.55
C LEU A 63 0.50 17.00 17.01
N SER A 64 -0.46 17.45 17.83
CA SER A 64 -1.50 18.37 17.39
C SER A 64 -0.91 19.68 16.82
N LYS A 65 -1.67 20.36 15.94
CA LYS A 65 -1.22 21.39 15.00
C LYS A 65 -0.21 22.43 15.53
N ASN A 66 -0.34 22.86 16.77
CA ASN A 66 0.56 23.86 17.38
C ASN A 66 1.44 23.28 18.49
N SER A 67 1.01 22.23 19.16
CA SER A 67 1.71 21.67 20.34
C SER A 67 3.05 21.05 19.95
N ARG A 68 3.17 20.44 18.77
CA ARG A 68 4.41 19.76 18.32
C ARG A 68 5.65 20.66 18.40
N TYR A 69 5.48 21.97 18.16
CA TYR A 69 6.61 22.91 18.19
C TYR A 69 7.16 23.13 19.62
N LEU A 70 6.35 22.90 20.66
CA LEU A 70 6.80 22.96 22.06
C LEU A 70 7.78 21.80 22.38
N TYR A 71 7.71 20.70 21.62
CA TYR A 71 8.57 19.54 21.78
C TYR A 71 9.82 19.58 20.87
N ALA A 72 10.02 20.65 20.09
CA ALA A 72 11.13 20.70 19.12
C ALA A 72 12.50 20.44 19.76
N ASN A 73 12.78 21.05 20.91
CA ASN A 73 14.04 20.83 21.63
C ASN A 73 14.17 19.41 22.20
N THR A 74 13.07 18.84 22.68
CA THR A 74 13.03 17.44 23.19
C THR A 74 13.33 16.47 22.06
N VAL A 75 12.69 16.64 20.89
CA VAL A 75 12.93 15.79 19.73
C VAL A 75 14.35 16.03 19.18
N ALA A 76 14.84 17.27 19.14
CA ALA A 76 16.21 17.56 18.72
C ALA A 76 17.27 16.93 19.63
N LYS A 77 17.01 16.88 20.95
CA LYS A 77 17.84 16.17 21.90
C LYS A 77 17.82 14.67 21.64
N PHE A 78 16.63 14.08 21.46
CA PHE A 78 16.44 12.67 21.16
C PHE A 78 17.18 12.27 19.86
N ILE A 79 17.11 13.09 18.79
CA ILE A 79 17.83 12.87 17.52
C ILE A 79 19.34 12.74 17.78
N ARG A 80 19.92 13.65 18.57
CA ARG A 80 21.36 13.64 18.86
C ARG A 80 21.79 12.46 19.71
N GLU A 81 21.02 12.16 20.78
CA GLU A 81 21.33 11.07 21.71
C GLU A 81 21.25 9.68 21.07
N ASN A 82 20.46 9.53 20.01
CA ASN A 82 20.27 8.26 19.31
C ASN A 82 21.00 8.20 17.95
N ASN A 83 21.86 9.17 17.63
CA ASN A 83 22.60 9.24 16.36
C ASN A 83 21.67 9.10 15.14
N ILE A 84 20.51 9.75 15.18
CA ILE A 84 19.57 9.79 14.05
C ILE A 84 20.11 10.79 13.03
N ASP A 85 20.32 10.33 11.80
CA ASP A 85 20.85 11.16 10.71
C ASP A 85 19.79 11.52 9.66
N THR A 86 18.68 10.79 9.60
CA THR A 86 17.67 10.99 8.58
C THR A 86 16.26 10.95 9.17
N ILE A 87 15.46 11.97 8.88
CA ILE A 87 14.01 12.02 9.11
C ILE A 87 13.28 11.57 7.84
N LEU A 88 12.41 10.60 7.98
CA LEU A 88 11.47 10.13 6.98
C LEU A 88 10.10 10.75 7.24
N CYS A 89 9.73 11.77 6.45
CA CYS A 89 8.48 12.51 6.61
C CYS A 89 7.43 11.97 5.65
N HIS A 90 6.38 11.31 6.17
CA HIS A 90 5.36 10.63 5.34
C HIS A 90 4.18 11.51 4.96
N THR A 91 4.00 12.66 5.62
CA THR A 91 2.86 13.55 5.35
C THR A 91 3.26 15.02 5.33
N GLY A 92 2.64 15.81 4.45
CA GLY A 92 2.86 17.27 4.39
C GLY A 92 2.48 18.02 5.68
N LYS A 93 1.64 17.40 6.52
CA LYS A 93 1.23 17.91 7.85
C LYS A 93 2.45 18.19 8.76
N PHE A 94 3.52 17.41 8.63
CA PHE A 94 4.69 17.48 9.49
C PHE A 94 5.93 18.09 8.85
N ILE A 95 5.87 18.45 7.58
CA ILE A 95 7.06 18.87 6.84
C ILE A 95 7.75 20.11 7.47
N LEU A 96 6.99 21.11 7.92
CA LEU A 96 7.56 22.29 8.59
C LEU A 96 8.23 21.93 9.91
N PHE A 97 7.67 20.96 10.65
CA PHE A 97 8.27 20.49 11.89
C PHE A 97 9.56 19.70 11.61
N ALA A 98 9.57 18.83 10.60
CA ALA A 98 10.79 18.14 10.16
C ALA A 98 11.89 19.12 9.73
N LEU A 99 11.54 20.18 8.99
CA LEU A 99 12.49 21.22 8.59
C LEU A 99 13.02 22.05 9.78
N LEU A 100 12.20 22.29 10.81
CA LEU A 100 12.67 22.89 12.05
C LEU A 100 13.68 21.97 12.76
N LEU A 101 13.40 20.67 12.85
CA LEU A 101 14.34 19.70 13.42
C LEU A 101 15.64 19.64 12.63
N LYS A 102 15.56 19.65 11.29
CA LYS A 102 16.75 19.78 10.42
C LYS A 102 17.60 21.00 10.79
N LYS A 103 16.97 22.17 10.95
CA LYS A 103 17.67 23.40 11.33
C LYS A 103 18.34 23.29 12.71
N LEU A 104 17.73 22.56 13.66
CA LEU A 104 18.24 22.41 15.02
C LEU A 104 19.35 21.36 15.15
N THR A 105 19.38 20.35 14.27
CA THR A 105 20.23 19.17 14.46
C THR A 105 21.16 18.88 13.29
N GLY A 106 20.89 19.42 12.10
CA GLY A 106 21.59 19.07 10.87
C GLY A 106 21.11 17.76 10.21
N VAL A 107 20.10 17.09 10.79
CA VAL A 107 19.54 15.84 10.28
C VAL A 107 19.00 16.02 8.86
N LYS A 108 19.19 14.99 8.01
CA LYS A 108 18.63 14.93 6.65
C LYS A 108 17.11 14.76 6.69
N VAL A 109 16.37 15.37 5.77
CA VAL A 109 14.91 15.23 5.64
C VAL A 109 14.55 14.68 4.28
N LEU A 110 14.02 13.47 4.23
CA LEU A 110 13.42 12.85 3.05
C LEU A 110 11.90 12.91 3.16
N PHE A 111 11.23 13.41 2.11
CA PHE A 111 9.78 13.58 2.11
C PHE A 111 9.12 12.61 1.15
N PHE A 112 8.31 11.71 1.70
CA PHE A 112 7.59 10.71 0.92
C PHE A 112 6.39 11.28 0.17
N LYS A 113 6.20 10.80 -1.04
CA LYS A 113 5.07 11.08 -1.91
C LYS A 113 4.27 9.78 -2.12
N HIS A 114 3.18 9.67 -1.37
CA HIS A 114 2.31 8.48 -1.35
C HIS A 114 1.05 8.63 -2.22
N ASN A 115 0.87 9.73 -2.92
CA ASN A 115 -0.34 10.00 -3.71
C ASN A 115 0.02 10.50 -5.10
N VAL A 116 -0.78 10.10 -6.09
CA VAL A 116 -0.68 10.61 -7.47
C VAL A 116 -1.37 11.97 -7.54
N LEU A 117 -0.65 13.00 -7.15
CA LEU A 117 -1.10 14.39 -7.18
C LEU A 117 -0.07 15.24 -7.92
N PRO A 118 -0.46 16.24 -8.71
CA PRO A 118 0.48 17.15 -9.36
C PRO A 118 1.36 17.89 -8.34
N ALA A 119 2.61 18.13 -8.70
CA ALA A 119 3.49 18.95 -7.90
C ALA A 119 2.93 20.37 -7.74
N LYS A 120 2.89 20.85 -6.51
CA LYS A 120 2.52 22.23 -6.22
C LYS A 120 3.73 23.15 -6.42
N THR A 121 3.55 24.24 -7.15
CA THR A 121 4.64 25.16 -7.57
C THR A 121 4.46 26.59 -7.07
N ASP A 122 3.56 26.82 -6.11
CA ASP A 122 3.45 28.10 -5.42
C ASP A 122 4.69 28.40 -4.54
N ILE A 123 4.84 29.65 -4.09
CA ILE A 123 6.01 30.15 -3.34
C ILE A 123 6.31 29.28 -2.11
N TYR A 124 5.27 28.85 -1.36
CA TYR A 124 5.43 28.04 -0.16
C TYR A 124 5.98 26.65 -0.50
N HIS A 125 5.42 25.98 -1.52
CA HIS A 125 5.87 24.64 -1.91
C HIS A 125 7.25 24.68 -2.58
N ARG A 126 7.57 25.72 -3.36
CA ARG A 126 8.92 25.94 -3.89
C ARG A 126 9.96 26.14 -2.79
N TRP A 127 9.60 26.85 -1.73
CA TRP A 127 10.45 26.99 -0.56
C TRP A 127 10.71 25.64 0.12
N ILE A 128 9.66 24.82 0.37
CA ILE A 128 9.82 23.46 0.90
C ILE A 128 10.73 22.63 0.01
N GLN A 129 10.52 22.63 -1.30
CA GLN A 129 11.34 21.89 -2.26
C GLN A 129 12.84 22.28 -2.19
N ASN A 130 13.14 23.53 -1.82
CA ASN A 130 14.51 23.95 -1.61
C ASN A 130 15.09 23.41 -0.29
N GLN A 131 14.28 23.29 0.77
CA GLN A 131 14.74 22.97 2.12
C GLN A 131 14.92 21.46 2.36
N VAL A 132 14.11 20.61 1.73
CA VAL A 132 14.22 19.14 1.87
C VAL A 132 15.46 18.63 1.13
N ASP A 133 16.04 17.54 1.62
CA ASP A 133 17.20 16.89 1.00
C ASP A 133 16.79 16.00 -0.16
N GLY A 134 15.61 15.36 -0.10
CA GLY A 134 15.07 14.57 -1.18
C GLY A 134 13.57 14.27 -1.03
N PHE A 135 12.99 13.86 -2.14
CA PHE A 135 11.63 13.33 -2.23
C PHE A 135 11.69 11.86 -2.61
N ILE A 136 10.95 11.02 -1.90
CA ILE A 136 10.79 9.61 -2.25
C ILE A 136 9.43 9.43 -2.89
N CYS A 137 9.40 9.06 -4.16
CA CYS A 137 8.20 8.74 -4.93
C CYS A 137 8.02 7.22 -4.95
N VAL A 138 6.88 6.73 -4.47
CA VAL A 138 6.63 5.31 -4.23
C VAL A 138 6.33 4.50 -5.50
N SER A 139 6.22 5.16 -6.63
CA SER A 139 6.04 4.58 -7.98
C SER A 139 6.48 5.58 -9.04
N LYS A 140 6.65 5.10 -10.27
CA LYS A 140 6.93 5.97 -11.43
C LYS A 140 5.76 6.91 -11.71
N CYS A 141 4.53 6.43 -11.58
CA CYS A 141 3.31 7.24 -11.72
C CYS A 141 3.32 8.43 -10.73
N VAL A 142 3.69 8.18 -9.46
CA VAL A 142 3.85 9.26 -8.47
C VAL A 142 5.04 10.15 -8.82
N TYR A 143 6.16 9.59 -9.26
CA TYR A 143 7.34 10.35 -9.67
C TYR A 143 7.00 11.32 -10.81
N ASP A 144 6.39 10.83 -11.88
CA ASP A 144 6.03 11.62 -13.06
C ASP A 144 5.04 12.76 -12.72
N ALA A 145 4.12 12.50 -11.76
CA ALA A 145 3.17 13.51 -11.29
C ALA A 145 3.80 14.57 -10.36
N GLN A 146 4.85 14.21 -9.62
CA GLN A 146 5.43 15.04 -8.56
C GLN A 146 6.73 15.75 -8.96
N VAL A 147 7.46 15.21 -9.95
CA VAL A 147 8.77 15.74 -10.30
C VAL A 147 8.69 17.18 -10.79
N VAL A 148 9.54 18.03 -10.23
CA VAL A 148 9.78 19.39 -10.72
C VAL A 148 11.09 19.36 -11.47
N GLN A 149 11.08 19.63 -12.77
CA GLN A 149 12.21 19.41 -13.68
C GLN A 149 13.49 20.14 -13.23
N GLU A 150 13.36 21.37 -12.72
CA GLU A 150 14.49 22.18 -12.24
C GLU A 150 15.14 21.61 -10.96
N LYS A 151 14.58 20.55 -10.37
CA LYS A 151 15.03 19.89 -9.13
C LYS A 151 14.94 18.38 -9.21
N GLN A 152 14.99 17.85 -10.41
CA GLN A 152 14.83 16.40 -10.67
C GLN A 152 15.81 15.56 -9.83
N GLU A 153 17.00 16.05 -9.56
CA GLU A 153 18.05 15.41 -8.75
C GLU A 153 17.63 15.13 -7.30
N LYS A 154 16.60 15.81 -6.81
CA LYS A 154 16.04 15.55 -5.47
C LYS A 154 14.94 14.50 -5.44
N TYR A 155 14.45 14.09 -6.59
CA TYR A 155 13.34 13.12 -6.67
C TYR A 155 13.89 11.72 -6.92
N HIS A 156 13.60 10.80 -6.02
CA HIS A 156 14.05 9.41 -6.06
C HIS A 156 12.85 8.49 -6.24
N LEU A 157 12.90 7.65 -7.25
CA LEU A 157 11.93 6.57 -7.42
C LEU A 157 12.36 5.41 -6.51
N VAL A 158 11.53 5.11 -5.52
CA VAL A 158 11.70 3.96 -4.64
C VAL A 158 10.37 3.23 -4.56
N TYR A 159 10.24 2.14 -5.27
CA TYR A 159 9.01 1.34 -5.24
C TYR A 159 8.68 0.88 -3.82
N ASN A 160 7.40 0.90 -3.48
CA ASN A 160 6.94 0.25 -2.27
C ASN A 160 7.24 -1.25 -2.33
N GLY A 161 7.51 -1.82 -1.17
CA GLY A 161 7.73 -3.25 -1.00
C GLY A 161 6.78 -3.85 0.01
N ILE A 162 6.38 -5.10 -0.21
CA ILE A 162 5.62 -5.87 0.76
C ILE A 162 6.56 -6.54 1.76
N ASN A 163 6.12 -6.66 3.00
CA ASN A 163 6.82 -7.46 4.01
C ASN A 163 6.55 -8.96 3.78
N THR A 164 7.48 -9.62 3.11
CA THR A 164 7.36 -11.03 2.69
C THR A 164 7.21 -12.00 3.87
N HIS A 165 7.71 -11.62 5.05
CA HIS A 165 7.60 -12.44 6.27
C HIS A 165 6.16 -12.55 6.81
N ARG A 166 5.27 -11.64 6.43
CA ARG A 166 3.84 -11.71 6.74
C ARG A 166 3.10 -12.75 5.90
N PHE A 167 3.73 -13.26 4.84
CA PHE A 167 3.14 -14.19 3.87
C PHE A 167 3.93 -15.49 3.78
N PRO A 168 4.08 -16.26 4.89
CA PRO A 168 4.82 -17.52 4.88
C PRO A 168 4.20 -18.46 3.85
N LYS A 169 5.06 -19.25 3.18
CA LYS A 169 4.63 -20.29 2.24
C LYS A 169 3.85 -21.34 3.02
N VAL A 170 2.56 -21.43 2.75
CA VAL A 170 1.65 -22.47 3.30
C VAL A 170 1.08 -23.23 2.11
N GLU A 171 1.03 -24.55 2.20
CA GLU A 171 0.28 -25.34 1.24
C GLU A 171 -1.21 -24.97 1.37
N VAL A 172 -1.85 -24.66 0.24
CA VAL A 172 -3.25 -24.28 0.21
C VAL A 172 -4.04 -25.46 -0.35
N GLU A 173 -5.04 -25.88 0.38
CA GLU A 173 -6.07 -26.74 -0.19
C GLU A 173 -6.87 -25.94 -1.21
N GLN A 174 -6.70 -26.28 -2.49
CA GLN A 174 -7.54 -25.73 -3.54
C GLN A 174 -9.01 -26.08 -3.25
N SER A 175 -9.91 -25.16 -3.60
CA SER A 175 -11.36 -25.39 -3.48
C SER A 175 -11.75 -26.70 -4.19
N GLN A 176 -12.01 -27.74 -3.41
CA GLN A 176 -12.35 -29.09 -3.93
C GLN A 176 -13.76 -29.18 -4.53
N ASN A 177 -14.54 -28.08 -4.46
CA ASN A 177 -15.97 -28.09 -4.78
C ASN A 177 -16.31 -27.56 -6.19
N GLY A 178 -15.31 -27.29 -7.04
CA GLY A 178 -15.55 -26.75 -8.39
C GLY A 178 -16.12 -25.33 -8.41
N ILE A 179 -15.99 -24.58 -7.31
CA ILE A 179 -16.35 -23.16 -7.21
C ILE A 179 -15.09 -22.33 -7.47
N PHE A 180 -15.16 -21.36 -8.38
CA PHE A 180 -14.09 -20.40 -8.60
C PHE A 180 -14.28 -19.18 -7.70
N ILE A 181 -13.34 -18.93 -6.78
CA ILE A 181 -13.47 -17.90 -5.76
C ILE A 181 -12.71 -16.65 -6.19
N VAL A 182 -13.46 -15.61 -6.51
CA VAL A 182 -12.95 -14.25 -6.80
C VAL A 182 -12.78 -13.50 -5.49
N GLY A 183 -11.60 -12.93 -5.25
CA GLY A 183 -11.32 -12.11 -4.10
C GLY A 183 -11.28 -10.62 -4.44
N TYR A 184 -11.67 -9.79 -3.48
CA TYR A 184 -11.39 -8.35 -3.46
C TYR A 184 -10.74 -8.00 -2.12
N ALA A 185 -9.62 -7.28 -2.14
CA ALA A 185 -8.94 -6.81 -0.93
C ALA A 185 -8.66 -5.31 -0.97
N GLY A 186 -8.79 -4.66 0.18
CA GLY A 186 -8.55 -3.23 0.35
C GLY A 186 -9.77 -2.45 0.81
N ARG A 187 -9.70 -1.12 0.76
CA ARG A 187 -10.87 -0.28 1.09
C ARG A 187 -12.01 -0.53 0.11
N ILE A 188 -13.14 -1.01 0.63
CA ILE A 188 -14.33 -1.29 -0.18
C ILE A 188 -15.06 0.03 -0.41
N SER A 189 -15.03 0.53 -1.66
CA SER A 189 -15.65 1.80 -2.03
C SER A 189 -15.98 1.86 -3.52
N ILE A 190 -16.92 2.72 -3.90
CA ILE A 190 -17.44 2.83 -5.27
C ILE A 190 -16.35 3.28 -6.25
N ASP A 191 -15.47 4.14 -5.83
CA ASP A 191 -14.32 4.62 -6.61
C ASP A 191 -13.27 3.54 -6.90
N LYS A 192 -13.31 2.43 -6.14
CA LYS A 192 -12.48 1.24 -6.35
C LYS A 192 -13.14 0.16 -7.25
N GLY A 193 -14.25 0.48 -7.91
CA GLY A 193 -14.89 -0.39 -8.89
C GLY A 193 -15.63 -1.58 -8.30
N ILE A 194 -16.05 -1.49 -7.02
CA ILE A 194 -16.74 -2.60 -6.36
C ILE A 194 -18.11 -2.90 -6.98
N MET A 195 -18.82 -1.89 -7.49
CA MET A 195 -20.12 -2.10 -8.12
C MET A 195 -19.99 -2.81 -9.44
N GLU A 196 -18.98 -2.46 -10.22
CA GLU A 196 -18.65 -3.12 -11.49
C GLU A 196 -18.22 -4.58 -11.26
N LEU A 197 -17.49 -4.85 -10.17
CA LEU A 197 -17.16 -6.21 -9.80
C LEU A 197 -18.41 -7.02 -9.42
N LEU A 198 -19.32 -6.46 -8.64
CA LEU A 198 -20.60 -7.11 -8.34
C LEU A 198 -21.42 -7.39 -9.60
N GLY A 199 -21.46 -6.44 -10.55
CA GLY A 199 -22.10 -6.62 -11.85
C GLY A 199 -21.47 -7.76 -12.67
N ALA A 200 -20.13 -7.86 -12.66
CA ALA A 200 -19.41 -8.94 -13.31
C ALA A 200 -19.76 -10.32 -12.72
N ILE A 201 -19.81 -10.44 -11.39
CA ILE A 201 -20.19 -11.68 -10.72
C ILE A 201 -21.64 -12.07 -11.08
N LYS A 202 -22.54 -11.11 -11.16
CA LYS A 202 -23.92 -11.34 -11.62
C LYS A 202 -23.94 -11.91 -13.04
N ILE A 203 -23.23 -11.30 -13.99
CA ILE A 203 -23.10 -11.76 -15.37
C ILE A 203 -22.61 -13.21 -15.41
N LEU A 204 -21.59 -13.56 -14.62
CA LEU A 204 -21.05 -14.91 -14.58
C LEU A 204 -22.07 -15.94 -14.09
N HIS A 205 -22.86 -15.60 -13.07
CA HIS A 205 -23.96 -16.45 -12.61
C HIS A 205 -25.07 -16.62 -13.65
N GLU A 206 -25.45 -15.55 -14.35
CA GLU A 206 -26.42 -15.60 -15.44
C GLU A 206 -25.94 -16.49 -16.62
N GLN A 207 -24.61 -16.60 -16.80
CA GLN A 207 -23.96 -17.50 -17.75
C GLN A 207 -23.79 -18.95 -17.22
N GLY A 208 -24.28 -19.25 -16.01
CA GLY A 208 -24.18 -20.57 -15.38
C GLY A 208 -22.78 -20.92 -14.86
N LYS A 209 -21.88 -19.95 -14.71
CA LYS A 209 -20.55 -20.18 -14.12
C LYS A 209 -20.67 -20.27 -12.59
N ASN A 210 -19.97 -21.23 -11.99
CA ASN A 210 -19.96 -21.44 -10.53
C ASN A 210 -18.87 -20.58 -9.88
N VAL A 211 -19.21 -19.34 -9.52
CA VAL A 211 -18.29 -18.32 -9.01
C VAL A 211 -18.80 -17.75 -7.71
N GLU A 212 -17.92 -17.53 -6.73
CA GLU A 212 -18.22 -16.75 -5.52
C GLU A 212 -17.34 -15.50 -5.46
N LEU A 213 -17.88 -14.41 -4.88
CA LEU A 213 -17.09 -13.19 -4.54
C LEU A 213 -16.88 -13.11 -3.04
N HIS A 214 -15.62 -13.06 -2.61
CA HIS A 214 -15.24 -12.81 -1.24
C HIS A 214 -14.55 -11.44 -1.12
N MET A 215 -15.11 -10.54 -0.32
CA MET A 215 -14.58 -9.18 -0.13
C MET A 215 -13.95 -9.04 1.26
N CYS A 216 -12.74 -8.47 1.32
CA CYS A 216 -11.99 -8.26 2.55
C CYS A 216 -11.52 -6.81 2.65
N GLY A 217 -11.95 -6.06 3.67
CA GLY A 217 -11.49 -4.70 3.89
C GLY A 217 -12.42 -3.80 4.69
N GLY A 218 -11.96 -2.58 4.96
CA GLY A 218 -12.78 -1.57 5.60
C GLY A 218 -13.81 -0.98 4.63
N ILE A 219 -15.01 -0.70 5.14
CA ILE A 219 -16.12 -0.19 4.36
C ILE A 219 -16.86 0.90 5.16
N SER A 220 -17.30 1.98 4.48
CA SER A 220 -18.17 2.98 5.12
C SER A 220 -19.61 2.49 5.19
N GLU A 221 -20.38 2.95 6.20
CA GLU A 221 -21.79 2.57 6.34
C GLU A 221 -22.63 2.89 5.09
N ASN A 222 -22.33 4.02 4.44
CA ASN A 222 -23.03 4.41 3.22
C ASN A 222 -22.75 3.45 2.06
N THR A 223 -21.47 3.06 1.86
CA THR A 223 -21.08 2.10 0.84
C THR A 223 -21.65 0.72 1.14
N LEU A 224 -21.63 0.30 2.40
CA LEU A 224 -22.21 -0.98 2.82
C LEU A 224 -23.69 -1.07 2.48
N ARG A 225 -24.47 -0.04 2.78
CA ARG A 225 -25.90 -0.01 2.43
C ARG A 225 -26.14 -0.15 0.92
N GLN A 226 -25.38 0.57 0.09
CA GLN A 226 -25.51 0.47 -1.37
C GLN A 226 -25.19 -0.93 -1.89
N ILE A 227 -24.13 -1.55 -1.37
CA ILE A 227 -23.76 -2.93 -1.71
C ILE A 227 -24.82 -3.93 -1.27
N ASP A 228 -25.32 -3.81 -0.04
CA ASP A 228 -26.35 -4.71 0.49
C ASP A 228 -27.66 -4.60 -0.29
N GLU A 229 -28.07 -3.40 -0.68
CA GLU A 229 -29.23 -3.16 -1.55
C GLU A 229 -29.06 -3.82 -2.92
N TYR A 230 -27.87 -3.65 -3.53
CA TYR A 230 -27.54 -4.28 -4.82
C TYR A 230 -27.55 -5.82 -4.72
N ILE A 231 -26.91 -6.40 -3.71
CA ILE A 231 -26.87 -7.83 -3.45
C ILE A 231 -28.27 -8.38 -3.25
N LYS A 232 -29.11 -7.69 -2.45
CA LYS A 232 -30.48 -8.10 -2.19
C LYS A 232 -31.35 -8.05 -3.44
N SER A 233 -31.30 -6.96 -4.20
CA SER A 233 -32.12 -6.73 -5.40
C SER A 233 -31.77 -7.70 -6.53
N ASN A 234 -30.53 -8.20 -6.57
CA ASN A 234 -30.05 -9.14 -7.58
C ASN A 234 -29.92 -10.60 -7.07
N HIS A 235 -30.47 -10.91 -5.88
CA HIS A 235 -30.46 -12.27 -5.28
C HIS A 235 -29.07 -12.90 -5.11
N MET A 236 -28.02 -12.07 -4.83
CA MET A 236 -26.62 -12.51 -4.80
C MET A 236 -26.13 -13.03 -3.44
N LYS A 237 -26.98 -13.10 -2.40
CA LYS A 237 -26.58 -13.42 -1.02
C LYS A 237 -25.87 -14.76 -0.83
N THR A 238 -26.11 -15.71 -1.71
CA THR A 238 -25.56 -17.07 -1.61
C THR A 238 -24.12 -17.15 -2.10
N TYR A 239 -23.69 -16.23 -2.96
CA TYR A 239 -22.39 -16.25 -3.62
C TYR A 239 -21.57 -14.97 -3.49
N VAL A 240 -22.03 -13.99 -2.70
CA VAL A 240 -21.24 -12.79 -2.33
C VAL A 240 -21.09 -12.74 -0.82
N LYS A 241 -19.83 -12.72 -0.36
CA LYS A 241 -19.45 -12.72 1.06
C LYS A 241 -18.63 -11.50 1.41
N ASN A 242 -19.11 -10.69 2.35
CA ASN A 242 -18.30 -9.63 2.96
C ASN A 242 -17.66 -10.15 4.26
N LEU A 243 -16.35 -10.35 4.25
CA LEU A 243 -15.57 -10.89 5.36
C LEU A 243 -15.13 -9.82 6.37
N GLY A 244 -15.45 -8.53 6.07
CA GLY A 244 -15.01 -7.41 6.88
C GLY A 244 -13.51 -7.18 6.86
N PHE A 245 -13.03 -6.35 7.79
CA PHE A 245 -11.60 -6.09 7.93
C PHE A 245 -10.87 -7.32 8.50
N LYS A 246 -9.77 -7.72 7.85
CA LYS A 246 -8.87 -8.77 8.31
C LYS A 246 -7.50 -8.19 8.63
N LYS A 247 -6.98 -8.46 9.83
CA LYS A 247 -5.62 -8.06 10.21
C LYS A 247 -4.57 -8.89 9.48
N ASP A 248 -4.82 -10.18 9.33
CA ASP A 248 -4.03 -11.11 8.53
C ASP A 248 -4.80 -11.49 7.27
N VAL A 249 -4.23 -11.14 6.13
CA VAL A 249 -4.80 -11.39 4.80
C VAL A 249 -4.08 -12.53 4.05
N ASN A 250 -3.04 -13.15 4.64
CA ASN A 250 -2.29 -14.22 4.00
C ASN A 250 -3.20 -15.41 3.65
N GLN A 251 -3.97 -15.89 4.60
CA GLN A 251 -4.91 -16.99 4.34
C GLN A 251 -5.98 -16.61 3.32
N PHE A 252 -6.44 -15.36 3.34
CA PHE A 252 -7.42 -14.88 2.37
C PHE A 252 -6.87 -14.95 0.94
N TYR A 253 -5.66 -14.40 0.69
CA TYR A 253 -5.08 -14.45 -0.66
C TYR A 253 -4.86 -15.88 -1.16
N ARG A 254 -4.45 -16.78 -0.28
CA ARG A 254 -4.21 -18.18 -0.66
C ARG A 254 -5.50 -18.98 -0.88
N PHE A 255 -6.61 -18.52 -0.31
CA PHE A 255 -7.90 -19.19 -0.41
C PHE A 255 -8.65 -18.84 -1.70
N ILE A 256 -8.43 -17.67 -2.26
CA ILE A 256 -9.10 -17.21 -3.49
C ILE A 256 -8.35 -17.69 -4.73
N ASP A 257 -9.08 -17.93 -5.83
CA ASP A 257 -8.51 -18.34 -7.10
C ASP A 257 -7.95 -17.15 -7.89
N CYS A 258 -8.52 -15.95 -7.76
CA CYS A 258 -7.93 -14.72 -8.27
C CYS A 258 -8.32 -13.51 -7.43
N LEU A 259 -7.46 -12.50 -7.39
CA LEU A 259 -7.77 -11.20 -6.83
C LEU A 259 -8.21 -10.25 -7.96
N VAL A 260 -9.31 -9.52 -7.76
CA VAL A 260 -9.78 -8.47 -8.68
C VAL A 260 -9.77 -7.13 -7.97
N VAL A 261 -8.99 -6.17 -8.49
CA VAL A 261 -8.86 -4.80 -7.97
C VAL A 261 -9.16 -3.79 -9.08
N PRO A 262 -10.43 -3.58 -9.44
CA PRO A 262 -10.82 -2.82 -10.63
C PRO A 262 -10.95 -1.33 -10.30
N SER A 263 -9.88 -0.70 -9.78
CA SER A 263 -9.89 0.69 -9.34
C SER A 263 -10.18 1.65 -10.50
N LYS A 264 -11.10 2.59 -10.30
CA LYS A 264 -11.42 3.68 -11.25
C LYS A 264 -10.65 4.96 -10.96
N ILE A 265 -9.90 4.99 -9.86
CA ILE A 265 -9.05 6.11 -9.47
C ILE A 265 -7.58 5.71 -9.56
N GLN A 266 -6.73 6.71 -9.74
CA GLN A 266 -5.28 6.48 -9.80
C GLN A 266 -4.75 5.91 -8.48
N GLU A 267 -4.13 4.75 -8.56
CA GLU A 267 -3.43 4.11 -7.45
C GLU A 267 -1.98 4.57 -7.42
N ALA A 268 -1.55 5.00 -6.25
CA ALA A 268 -0.15 5.40 -6.07
C ALA A 268 0.83 4.21 -6.12
N PHE A 269 0.34 3.01 -5.77
CA PHE A 269 1.08 1.76 -5.91
C PHE A 269 0.13 0.57 -6.08
N GLY A 270 -0.32 -0.08 -5.02
CA GLY A 270 -1.17 -1.27 -5.07
C GLY A 270 -0.58 -2.42 -4.27
N LEU A 271 -0.30 -2.19 -2.97
CA LEU A 271 0.28 -3.22 -2.10
C LEU A 271 -0.51 -4.53 -2.11
N VAL A 272 -1.86 -4.47 -2.14
CA VAL A 272 -2.73 -5.65 -2.18
C VAL A 272 -2.50 -6.51 -3.43
N ILE A 273 -2.10 -5.90 -4.55
CA ILE A 273 -1.73 -6.58 -5.79
C ILE A 273 -0.46 -7.39 -5.56
N CYS A 274 0.59 -6.75 -5.04
CA CYS A 274 1.86 -7.42 -4.73
C CYS A 274 1.67 -8.52 -3.68
N GLU A 275 0.87 -8.28 -2.64
CA GLU A 275 0.57 -9.26 -1.60
C GLU A 275 -0.08 -10.53 -2.18
N ALA A 276 -1.10 -10.37 -3.04
CA ALA A 276 -1.76 -11.49 -3.71
C ALA A 276 -0.83 -12.25 -4.66
N MET A 277 -0.08 -11.53 -5.51
CA MET A 277 0.90 -12.14 -6.42
C MET A 277 1.96 -12.93 -5.65
N TYR A 278 2.46 -12.41 -4.51
CA TYR A 278 3.41 -13.11 -3.66
C TYR A 278 2.80 -14.36 -2.99
N CYS A 279 1.50 -14.33 -2.73
CA CYS A 279 0.75 -15.51 -2.27
C CYS A 279 0.44 -16.52 -3.39
N ASN A 280 1.00 -16.35 -4.58
CA ASN A 280 0.69 -17.15 -5.78
C ASN A 280 -0.77 -17.04 -6.23
N THR A 281 -1.40 -15.90 -6.09
CA THR A 281 -2.78 -15.64 -6.52
C THR A 281 -2.73 -14.73 -7.75
N PRO A 282 -3.27 -15.17 -8.90
CA PRO A 282 -3.40 -14.33 -10.09
C PRO A 282 -4.20 -13.06 -9.80
N VAL A 283 -3.79 -11.96 -10.42
CA VAL A 283 -4.42 -10.65 -10.21
C VAL A 283 -4.99 -10.12 -11.52
N ILE A 284 -6.22 -9.60 -11.43
CA ILE A 284 -6.88 -8.78 -12.46
C ILE A 284 -7.01 -7.38 -11.89
N THR A 285 -6.49 -6.37 -12.57
CA THR A 285 -6.59 -4.97 -12.13
C THR A 285 -6.75 -4.03 -13.32
N SER A 286 -6.97 -2.75 -13.06
CA SER A 286 -7.14 -1.71 -14.10
C SER A 286 -5.83 -1.00 -14.40
N THR A 287 -5.76 -0.29 -15.54
CA THR A 287 -4.65 0.57 -15.96
C THR A 287 -4.72 1.96 -15.30
N SER A 288 -5.04 2.04 -14.01
CA SER A 288 -5.31 3.30 -13.32
C SER A 288 -4.19 3.71 -12.34
N GLY A 289 -3.01 4.07 -12.87
CA GLY A 289 -1.88 4.53 -12.07
C GLY A 289 -0.73 3.53 -12.05
N ALA A 290 -0.19 3.19 -10.87
CA ALA A 290 1.01 2.35 -10.76
C ALA A 290 0.80 0.84 -11.03
N GLN A 291 -0.43 0.39 -11.31
CA GLN A 291 -0.70 -1.02 -11.60
C GLN A 291 0.06 -1.53 -12.84
N GLU A 292 0.21 -0.68 -13.87
CA GLU A 292 0.98 -1.00 -15.07
C GLU A 292 2.49 -1.13 -14.82
N GLU A 293 2.96 -0.65 -13.67
CA GLU A 293 4.36 -0.81 -13.26
C GLU A 293 4.58 -2.15 -12.55
N ILE A 294 3.53 -2.67 -11.91
CA ILE A 294 3.55 -3.93 -11.17
C ILE A 294 3.28 -5.10 -12.12
N ILE A 295 2.28 -4.96 -13.00
CA ILE A 295 1.78 -6.03 -13.88
C ILE A 295 2.12 -5.76 -15.34
N THR A 296 2.68 -6.77 -15.99
CA THR A 296 2.79 -6.90 -17.44
C THR A 296 1.61 -7.73 -17.93
N ASN A 297 0.68 -7.09 -18.67
CA ASN A 297 -0.58 -7.70 -19.10
C ASN A 297 -0.37 -9.03 -19.83
N GLY A 298 -1.09 -10.07 -19.39
CA GLY A 298 -1.04 -11.43 -19.95
C GLY A 298 0.22 -12.22 -19.63
N GLU A 299 1.17 -11.63 -18.87
CA GLU A 299 2.37 -12.32 -18.43
C GLU A 299 2.33 -12.72 -16.95
N ASP A 300 2.15 -11.75 -16.07
CA ASP A 300 2.21 -11.90 -14.61
C ASP A 300 0.96 -11.38 -13.89
N GLY A 301 -0.05 -10.96 -14.68
CA GLY A 301 -1.38 -10.54 -14.27
C GLY A 301 -2.21 -10.12 -15.48
N LEU A 302 -3.44 -9.68 -15.25
CA LEU A 302 -4.33 -9.13 -16.29
C LEU A 302 -4.65 -7.67 -16.00
N LEU A 303 -4.52 -6.82 -17.01
CA LEU A 303 -4.86 -5.40 -16.98
C LEU A 303 -6.16 -5.14 -17.74
N LEU A 304 -7.07 -4.41 -17.14
CA LEU A 304 -8.32 -3.96 -17.74
C LEU A 304 -8.14 -2.53 -18.28
N ASP A 305 -8.22 -2.35 -19.59
CA ASP A 305 -8.17 -1.01 -20.21
C ASP A 305 -9.37 -0.16 -19.82
N THR A 306 -10.51 -0.79 -19.59
CA THR A 306 -11.73 -0.17 -19.10
C THR A 306 -12.36 -1.00 -17.99
N VAL A 307 -12.86 -0.33 -16.95
CA VAL A 307 -13.50 -0.98 -15.80
C VAL A 307 -15.01 -1.01 -16.02
N THR A 308 -15.50 -2.15 -16.51
CA THR A 308 -16.93 -2.45 -16.69
C THR A 308 -17.23 -3.85 -16.19
N ASP A 309 -18.50 -4.11 -15.88
CA ASP A 309 -18.99 -5.45 -15.50
C ASP A 309 -18.54 -6.51 -16.52
N THR A 310 -18.67 -6.20 -17.80
CA THR A 310 -18.33 -7.12 -18.90
C THR A 310 -16.83 -7.38 -19.03
N THR A 311 -15.99 -6.34 -18.93
CA THR A 311 -14.54 -6.52 -19.04
C THR A 311 -13.97 -7.31 -17.87
N ILE A 312 -14.49 -7.08 -16.66
CA ILE A 312 -14.12 -7.86 -15.47
C ILE A 312 -14.58 -9.31 -15.63
N ALA A 313 -15.85 -9.56 -16.03
CA ALA A 313 -16.36 -10.90 -16.24
C ALA A 313 -15.53 -11.67 -17.27
N ASN A 314 -15.21 -11.07 -18.41
CA ASN A 314 -14.40 -11.69 -19.44
C ASN A 314 -12.98 -12.06 -18.96
N ALA A 315 -12.34 -11.20 -18.17
CA ALA A 315 -11.03 -11.49 -17.60
C ALA A 315 -11.07 -12.65 -16.59
N ILE A 316 -12.13 -12.75 -15.78
CA ILE A 316 -12.34 -13.89 -14.87
C ILE A 316 -12.54 -15.17 -15.70
N VAL A 317 -13.42 -15.16 -16.71
CA VAL A 317 -13.65 -16.31 -17.60
C VAL A 317 -12.36 -16.73 -18.29
N TYR A 318 -11.53 -15.78 -18.72
CA TYR A 318 -10.24 -16.10 -19.33
C TYR A 318 -9.36 -16.94 -18.39
N LEU A 319 -9.25 -16.58 -17.12
CA LEU A 319 -8.50 -17.37 -16.13
C LEU A 319 -9.15 -18.74 -15.87
N MET A 320 -10.48 -18.81 -15.80
CA MET A 320 -11.20 -20.06 -15.59
C MET A 320 -11.05 -21.07 -16.72
N ASP A 321 -11.14 -20.58 -17.95
CA ASP A 321 -11.21 -21.43 -19.13
C ASP A 321 -9.80 -21.74 -19.71
N ASN A 322 -8.72 -21.13 -19.19
CA ASN A 322 -7.33 -21.32 -19.65
C ASN A 322 -6.36 -21.71 -18.51
N PRO A 323 -6.42 -22.95 -17.99
CA PRO A 323 -5.60 -23.37 -16.84
C PRO A 323 -4.08 -23.22 -17.04
N ALA A 324 -3.59 -23.38 -18.26
CA ALA A 324 -2.17 -23.22 -18.56
C ALA A 324 -1.71 -21.75 -18.41
N GLU A 325 -2.51 -20.80 -18.89
CA GLU A 325 -2.24 -19.37 -18.71
C GLU A 325 -2.41 -18.93 -17.26
N TYR A 326 -3.42 -19.49 -16.55
CA TYR A 326 -3.59 -19.29 -15.12
C TYR A 326 -2.30 -19.65 -14.35
N GLU A 327 -1.78 -20.86 -14.56
CA GLU A 327 -0.55 -21.32 -13.89
C GLU A 327 0.69 -20.50 -14.29
N LYS A 328 0.79 -20.05 -15.54
CA LYS A 328 1.86 -19.19 -16.02
C LYS A 328 1.81 -17.83 -15.31
N ILE A 329 0.64 -17.16 -15.30
CA ILE A 329 0.42 -15.87 -14.66
C ILE A 329 0.73 -15.95 -13.17
N ARG A 330 0.22 -16.98 -12.50
CA ARG A 330 0.43 -17.25 -11.07
C ARG A 330 1.92 -17.31 -10.71
N LYS A 331 2.71 -18.10 -11.46
CA LYS A 331 4.15 -18.29 -11.22
C LYS A 331 4.96 -17.03 -11.55
N LYS A 332 4.67 -16.41 -12.70
CA LYS A 332 5.38 -15.18 -13.10
C LYS A 332 5.07 -14.02 -12.14
N GLY A 333 3.81 -13.89 -11.69
CA GLY A 333 3.40 -12.90 -10.72
C GLY A 333 4.17 -13.02 -9.40
N TYR A 334 4.28 -14.23 -8.86
CA TYR A 334 5.12 -14.49 -7.69
C TYR A 334 6.56 -14.01 -7.88
N HIS A 335 7.22 -14.44 -8.97
CA HIS A 335 8.61 -14.07 -9.25
C HIS A 335 8.80 -12.57 -9.49
N ARG A 336 7.84 -11.91 -10.10
CA ARG A 336 7.86 -10.46 -10.30
C ARG A 336 7.94 -9.71 -8.97
N VAL A 337 7.12 -10.10 -8.00
CA VAL A 337 7.11 -9.47 -6.68
C VAL A 337 8.34 -9.86 -5.88
N GLU A 338 8.70 -11.15 -5.84
CA GLU A 338 9.89 -11.66 -5.14
C GLU A 338 11.17 -10.95 -5.56
N SER A 339 11.31 -10.63 -6.85
CA SER A 339 12.51 -9.98 -7.39
C SER A 339 12.53 -8.46 -7.21
N THR A 340 11.37 -7.81 -7.16
CA THR A 340 11.31 -6.34 -7.34
C THR A 340 10.62 -5.62 -6.19
N PHE A 341 9.48 -6.12 -5.69
CA PHE A 341 8.59 -5.37 -4.81
C PHE A 341 8.59 -5.89 -3.37
N THR A 342 9.76 -6.22 -2.85
CA THR A 342 9.93 -6.64 -1.45
C THR A 342 10.36 -5.48 -0.56
N ILE A 343 10.05 -5.60 0.74
CA ILE A 343 10.41 -4.59 1.74
C ILE A 343 11.94 -4.45 1.85
N GLU A 344 12.68 -5.53 1.65
CA GLU A 344 14.15 -5.58 1.67
C GLU A 344 14.73 -4.69 0.57
N ASN A 345 14.21 -4.80 -0.66
CA ASN A 345 14.61 -3.98 -1.80
C ASN A 345 14.29 -2.50 -1.57
N MET A 346 13.10 -2.22 -1.04
CA MET A 346 12.67 -0.87 -0.71
C MET A 346 13.57 -0.22 0.34
N VAL A 347 13.81 -0.90 1.47
CA VAL A 347 14.65 -0.39 2.57
C VAL A 347 16.09 -0.21 2.11
N SER A 348 16.63 -1.15 1.33
CA SER A 348 17.99 -1.02 0.76
C SER A 348 18.11 0.21 -0.14
N SER A 349 17.10 0.48 -0.96
CA SER A 349 17.04 1.70 -1.79
C SER A 349 17.00 2.98 -0.95
N ILE A 350 16.19 3.02 0.12
CA ILE A 350 16.13 4.17 1.04
C ILE A 350 17.47 4.41 1.74
N LYS A 351 18.15 3.35 2.17
CA LYS A 351 19.46 3.43 2.85
C LYS A 351 20.57 3.97 1.95
N SER A 352 20.43 3.84 0.63
CA SER A 352 21.41 4.32 -0.34
C SER A 352 21.31 5.83 -0.62
N LEU A 353 20.22 6.47 -0.22
CA LEU A 353 19.97 7.91 -0.38
C LEU A 353 20.62 8.72 0.74
#